data_f7d5738e6ea75b65d10a97d43bf61000
#
_entry.id   f7d5738e6ea75b65d10a97d43bf61000
#
_cell.length_a   1.000
_cell.length_b   1.000
_cell.length_c   1.000
_cell.angle_alpha   90.00
_cell.angle_beta   90.00
_cell.angle_gamma   90.00
#
_symmetry.space_group_name_H-M   'P 1'
#
loop_
_entity.id
_entity.type
_entity.pdbx_description
1 polymer ?
#
loop_
_entity_poly.entity_id
_entity_poly.type
_entity_poly.pdbx_seq_one_letter_code
_entity_poly.pdbx_strand_id
1 'polypeptide(L)'
;LHLCDRRQRQMCIRDSLFRHGWVEGMQDHPAFHWGRANGWALLTMCEVLDVLPEDYPQRDKILELFRAHVRGLAACQSGEGFWHQLLDRNDSYLETSATAIYVYCFAHAINKGWIDAMAYGPVAQLGWHAVTTQINAEGQVDGTCVGTGMAFDPAFYYYRPVNVYAAHGYGPVLWAGAEMINLLNKQHPKMNDSAVQYYRTEQKTSEPIFHVMDGETK
;
A
#
# COMPACT_ATOMS: atom_id res chain seq x y z
N LEU A 1 17.68 -12.81 -25.06
CA LEU A 1 18.25 -12.17 -23.86
C LEU A 1 17.94 -10.67 -23.74
N HIS A 2 17.68 -9.95 -24.86
CA HIS A 2 17.45 -8.49 -24.84
C HIS A 2 16.00 -8.06 -24.57
N LEU A 3 14.99 -8.91 -24.72
CA LEU A 3 13.59 -8.55 -24.43
C LEU A 3 13.23 -8.58 -22.94
N CYS A 4 13.93 -9.37 -22.14
CA CYS A 4 13.80 -9.35 -20.68
C CYS A 4 14.35 -8.07 -20.04
N ASP A 5 15.38 -7.49 -20.66
CA ASP A 5 16.16 -6.39 -20.08
C ASP A 5 15.34 -5.07 -19.93
N ARG A 6 14.46 -4.73 -20.87
CA ARG A 6 13.66 -3.48 -20.81
C ARG A 6 12.55 -3.53 -19.75
N ARG A 7 11.90 -4.69 -19.56
CA ARG A 7 10.86 -4.86 -18.52
C ARG A 7 11.46 -5.05 -17.12
N GLN A 8 12.65 -5.66 -17.04
CA GLN A 8 13.39 -5.83 -15.78
C GLN A 8 13.94 -4.53 -15.21
N ARG A 9 14.07 -3.48 -16.02
CA ARG A 9 14.68 -2.21 -15.59
C ARG A 9 13.71 -1.31 -14.79
N GLN A 10 12.41 -1.48 -14.93
CA GLN A 10 11.41 -0.72 -14.18
C GLN A 10 10.96 -1.42 -12.90
N MET A 11 10.96 -2.76 -12.88
CA MET A 11 10.66 -3.54 -11.71
C MET A 11 11.85 -4.47 -11.41
N CYS A 12 12.39 -4.40 -10.23
CA CYS A 12 13.30 -5.42 -9.74
C CYS A 12 12.46 -6.68 -9.50
N ILE A 13 12.43 -7.61 -10.46
CA ILE A 13 11.61 -8.84 -10.38
C ILE A 13 11.92 -9.61 -9.09
N ARG A 14 13.12 -9.46 -8.55
CA ARG A 14 13.56 -10.09 -7.32
C ARG A 14 12.80 -9.56 -6.09
N ASP A 15 12.51 -8.24 -6.06
CA ASP A 15 11.93 -7.54 -4.91
C ASP A 15 10.50 -7.07 -5.17
N SER A 16 10.03 -7.20 -6.42
CA SER A 16 8.69 -6.77 -6.87
C SER A 16 8.38 -5.29 -6.59
N LEU A 17 9.42 -4.44 -6.52
CA LEU A 17 9.33 -3.00 -6.32
C LEU A 17 9.74 -2.24 -7.58
N PHE A 18 9.10 -1.09 -7.81
CA PHE A 18 9.45 -0.20 -8.90
C PHE A 18 10.56 0.79 -8.50
N ARG A 19 11.52 0.99 -9.38
CA ARG A 19 12.45 2.12 -9.28
C ARG A 19 11.73 3.42 -9.61
N HIS A 20 12.10 4.50 -8.93
CA HIS A 20 11.41 5.79 -9.08
C HIS A 20 11.51 6.36 -10.50
N GLY A 21 12.62 6.16 -11.18
CA GLY A 21 12.79 6.76 -12.48
C GLY A 21 13.64 5.95 -13.45
N TRP A 22 13.41 6.24 -14.71
CA TRP A 22 14.17 5.79 -15.86
C TRP A 22 14.47 7.00 -16.76
N VAL A 23 15.70 7.14 -17.21
CA VAL A 23 16.08 8.19 -18.15
C VAL A 23 16.58 7.54 -19.42
N GLU A 24 15.89 7.79 -20.54
CA GLU A 24 16.26 7.23 -21.84
C GLU A 24 17.65 7.77 -22.27
N GLY A 25 18.48 6.90 -22.82
CA GLY A 25 19.82 7.23 -23.29
C GLY A 25 20.90 7.36 -22.21
N MET A 26 20.56 7.22 -20.93
CA MET A 26 21.56 7.17 -19.85
C MET A 26 21.90 5.72 -19.48
N GLN A 27 23.13 5.47 -19.08
CA GLN A 27 23.56 4.16 -18.55
C GLN A 27 23.17 4.01 -17.07
N ASP A 28 23.26 5.08 -16.30
CA ASP A 28 22.87 5.10 -14.90
C ASP A 28 21.45 5.66 -14.76
N HIS A 29 20.66 5.02 -13.90
CA HIS A 29 19.30 5.40 -13.60
C HIS A 29 19.11 5.55 -12.09
N PRO A 30 18.16 6.40 -11.63
CA PRO A 30 17.80 6.48 -10.23
C PRO A 30 17.31 5.11 -9.72
N ALA A 31 18.16 4.44 -8.94
CA ALA A 31 17.90 3.08 -8.46
C ALA A 31 17.20 3.07 -7.08
N PHE A 32 16.32 4.06 -6.83
CA PHE A 32 15.63 4.22 -5.56
C PHE A 32 14.20 3.72 -5.64
N HIS A 33 13.78 2.96 -4.63
CA HIS A 33 12.42 2.50 -4.46
C HIS A 33 11.61 3.50 -3.60
N TRP A 34 11.35 4.69 -4.18
CA TRP A 34 10.61 5.72 -3.46
C TRP A 34 9.17 5.29 -3.20
N GLY A 35 8.74 5.37 -1.92
CA GLY A 35 7.47 4.83 -1.45
C GLY A 35 6.27 5.37 -2.23
N ARG A 36 6.08 6.68 -2.30
CA ARG A 36 4.92 7.27 -2.99
C ARG A 36 4.91 6.96 -4.50
N ALA A 37 6.06 6.83 -5.18
CA ALA A 37 6.08 6.42 -6.59
C ALA A 37 5.56 4.98 -6.77
N ASN A 38 5.95 4.07 -5.87
CA ASN A 38 5.42 2.72 -5.81
C ASN A 38 3.91 2.72 -5.49
N GLY A 39 3.46 3.65 -4.63
CA GLY A 39 2.05 3.87 -4.35
C GLY A 39 1.26 4.26 -5.59
N TRP A 40 1.75 5.23 -6.36
CA TRP A 40 1.10 5.63 -7.61
C TRP A 40 1.07 4.51 -8.65
N ALA A 41 2.11 3.70 -8.73
CA ALA A 41 2.14 2.54 -9.62
C ALA A 41 1.08 1.50 -9.22
N LEU A 42 0.97 1.20 -7.92
CA LEU A 42 -0.05 0.28 -7.39
C LEU A 42 -1.46 0.82 -7.62
N LEU A 43 -1.69 2.10 -7.30
CA LEU A 43 -2.98 2.78 -7.51
C LEU A 43 -3.39 2.75 -8.97
N THR A 44 -2.47 3.04 -9.88
CA THR A 44 -2.75 2.98 -11.32
C THR A 44 -3.22 1.58 -11.75
N MET A 45 -2.58 0.54 -11.23
CA MET A 45 -3.01 -0.84 -11.52
C MET A 45 -4.39 -1.15 -10.91
N CYS A 46 -4.71 -0.65 -9.71
CA CYS A 46 -6.05 -0.76 -9.13
C CYS A 46 -7.12 -0.15 -10.03
N GLU A 47 -6.94 1.11 -10.41
CA GLU A 47 -7.90 1.86 -11.23
C GLU A 47 -8.06 1.24 -12.62
N VAL A 48 -6.97 0.78 -13.23
CA VAL A 48 -7.02 0.08 -14.52
C VAL A 48 -7.78 -1.25 -14.41
N LEU A 49 -7.55 -2.03 -13.35
CA LEU A 49 -8.26 -3.30 -13.14
C LEU A 49 -9.75 -3.10 -12.86
N ASP A 50 -10.16 -1.99 -12.30
CA ASP A 50 -11.56 -1.67 -12.06
C ASP A 50 -12.34 -1.36 -13.33
N VAL A 51 -11.70 -0.72 -14.30
CA VAL A 51 -12.36 -0.30 -15.53
C VAL A 51 -12.19 -1.29 -16.69
N LEU A 52 -11.20 -2.18 -16.63
CA LEU A 52 -11.01 -3.19 -17.65
C LEU A 52 -12.07 -4.28 -17.56
N PRO A 53 -12.72 -4.67 -18.68
CA PRO A 53 -13.58 -5.84 -18.73
C PRO A 53 -12.86 -7.11 -18.24
N GLU A 54 -13.61 -8.05 -17.66
CA GLU A 54 -13.02 -9.29 -17.14
C GLU A 54 -12.38 -10.14 -18.24
N ASP A 55 -12.91 -10.09 -19.45
CA ASP A 55 -12.43 -10.81 -20.64
C ASP A 55 -11.32 -10.06 -21.42
N TYR A 56 -10.85 -8.91 -20.92
CA TYR A 56 -9.79 -8.18 -21.59
C TYR A 56 -8.49 -9.00 -21.65
N PRO A 57 -7.90 -9.21 -22.85
CA PRO A 57 -6.85 -10.23 -23.07
C PRO A 57 -5.57 -10.07 -22.22
N GLN A 58 -5.33 -8.89 -21.67
CA GLN A 58 -4.13 -8.60 -20.87
C GLN A 58 -4.45 -8.33 -19.39
N ARG A 59 -5.72 -8.43 -19.00
CA ARG A 59 -6.15 -8.17 -17.62
C ARG A 59 -5.42 -9.06 -16.61
N ASP A 60 -5.28 -10.34 -16.91
CA ASP A 60 -4.60 -11.29 -16.03
C ASP A 60 -3.12 -10.94 -15.82
N LYS A 61 -2.45 -10.44 -16.86
CA LYS A 61 -1.04 -9.99 -16.71
C LYS A 61 -0.91 -8.77 -15.80
N ILE A 62 -1.88 -7.86 -15.85
CA ILE A 62 -1.90 -6.69 -14.95
C ILE A 62 -2.16 -7.17 -13.52
N LEU A 63 -3.09 -8.09 -13.34
CA LEU A 63 -3.41 -8.66 -12.03
C LEU A 63 -2.23 -9.45 -11.43
N GLU A 64 -1.51 -10.22 -12.23
CA GLU A 64 -0.29 -10.91 -11.79
C GLU A 64 0.79 -9.91 -11.36
N LEU A 65 0.99 -8.84 -12.13
CA LEU A 65 1.93 -7.78 -11.80
C LEU A 65 1.52 -7.06 -10.51
N PHE A 66 0.24 -6.73 -10.38
CA PHE A 66 -0.34 -6.14 -9.18
C PHE A 66 -0.07 -7.02 -7.94
N ARG A 67 -0.37 -8.32 -8.02
CA ARG A 67 -0.15 -9.29 -6.94
C ARG A 67 1.33 -9.43 -6.57
N ALA A 68 2.21 -9.41 -7.57
CA ALA A 68 3.65 -9.42 -7.32
C ALA A 68 4.09 -8.16 -6.55
N HIS A 69 3.59 -6.99 -6.96
CA HIS A 69 3.91 -5.72 -6.33
C HIS A 69 3.36 -5.64 -4.89
N VAL A 70 2.12 -6.11 -4.67
CA VAL A 70 1.52 -6.25 -3.33
C VAL A 70 2.41 -7.09 -2.40
N ARG A 71 2.93 -8.23 -2.87
CA ARG A 71 3.84 -9.07 -2.05
C ARG A 71 5.12 -8.33 -1.67
N GLY A 72 5.73 -7.64 -2.63
CA GLY A 72 6.95 -6.85 -2.37
C GLY A 72 6.70 -5.73 -1.36
N LEU A 73 5.59 -5.01 -1.51
CA LEU A 73 5.21 -3.94 -0.59
C LEU A 73 4.89 -4.45 0.80
N ALA A 74 4.14 -5.55 0.94
CA ALA A 74 3.83 -6.13 2.24
C ALA A 74 5.11 -6.53 3.01
N ALA A 75 6.13 -7.01 2.31
CA ALA A 75 7.43 -7.34 2.91
C ALA A 75 8.24 -6.12 3.40
N CYS A 76 7.87 -4.91 2.96
CA CYS A 76 8.53 -3.65 3.33
C CYS A 76 7.76 -2.88 4.43
N GLN A 77 6.65 -3.41 4.94
CA GLN A 77 5.92 -2.74 6.03
C GLN A 77 6.74 -2.77 7.32
N SER A 78 6.86 -1.61 7.98
CA SER A 78 7.51 -1.53 9.29
C SER A 78 6.65 -2.15 10.40
N GLY A 79 7.26 -2.46 11.54
CA GLY A 79 6.53 -2.94 12.72
C GLY A 79 5.52 -1.94 13.29
N GLU A 80 5.63 -0.66 12.94
CA GLU A 80 4.68 0.39 13.30
C GLU A 80 3.51 0.52 12.32
N GLY A 81 3.53 -0.25 11.21
CA GLY A 81 2.50 -0.25 10.18
C GLY A 81 2.73 0.69 9.02
N PHE A 82 3.70 1.59 9.11
CA PHE A 82 4.08 2.48 8.02
C PHE A 82 4.95 1.82 6.96
N TRP A 83 5.12 2.52 5.85
CA TRP A 83 6.20 2.29 4.91
C TRP A 83 7.17 3.47 4.93
N HIS A 84 8.44 3.15 4.71
CA HIS A 84 9.51 4.14 4.69
C HIS A 84 9.49 4.97 3.41
N GLN A 85 10.07 6.17 3.46
CA GLN A 85 10.28 7.06 2.31
C GLN A 85 10.98 6.33 1.16
N LEU A 86 11.99 5.53 1.48
CA LEU A 86 12.62 4.57 0.58
C LEU A 86 12.34 3.16 1.10
N LEU A 87 11.63 2.35 0.31
CA LEU A 87 11.07 1.05 0.75
C LEU A 87 12.12 0.02 1.17
N ASP A 88 13.30 0.07 0.59
CA ASP A 88 14.44 -0.80 0.86
C ASP A 88 15.46 -0.18 1.85
N ARG A 89 15.08 0.91 2.53
CA ARG A 89 15.92 1.69 3.44
C ARG A 89 15.20 1.97 4.74
N ASN A 90 15.32 1.05 5.70
CA ASN A 90 14.64 1.14 7.00
C ASN A 90 15.15 2.29 7.88
N ASP A 91 16.23 2.96 7.49
CA ASP A 91 16.78 4.14 8.11
C ASP A 91 16.21 5.46 7.52
N SER A 92 15.43 5.39 6.44
CA SER A 92 14.66 6.53 5.96
C SER A 92 13.39 6.72 6.78
N TYR A 93 12.85 7.94 6.82
CA TYR A 93 11.68 8.24 7.65
C TYR A 93 10.42 7.50 7.19
N LEU A 94 9.47 7.32 8.12
CA LEU A 94 8.14 6.75 7.87
C LEU A 94 7.27 7.79 7.15
N GLU A 95 6.60 7.40 6.05
CA GLU A 95 5.94 8.34 5.14
C GLU A 95 4.44 8.06 5.06
N THR A 96 3.65 9.06 5.45
CA THR A 96 2.20 8.89 5.62
C THR A 96 1.45 8.75 4.31
N SER A 97 1.77 9.51 3.27
CA SER A 97 1.00 9.48 2.02
C SER A 97 1.18 8.17 1.24
N ALA A 98 2.39 7.61 1.21
CA ALA A 98 2.64 6.30 0.63
C ALA A 98 1.89 5.22 1.40
N THR A 99 1.95 5.27 2.74
CA THR A 99 1.21 4.35 3.62
C THR A 99 -0.28 4.38 3.34
N ALA A 100 -0.88 5.57 3.23
CA ALA A 100 -2.31 5.71 2.94
C ALA A 100 -2.68 5.16 1.55
N ILE A 101 -1.86 5.39 0.52
CA ILE A 101 -2.09 4.82 -0.82
C ILE A 101 -2.06 3.29 -0.77
N TYR A 102 -1.10 2.71 -0.04
CA TYR A 102 -1.01 1.25 0.08
C TYR A 102 -2.20 0.67 0.83
N VAL A 103 -2.62 1.29 1.93
CA VAL A 103 -3.82 0.88 2.68
C VAL A 103 -5.04 0.87 1.77
N TYR A 104 -5.27 1.96 0.99
CA TYR A 104 -6.33 2.00 -0.01
C TYR A 104 -6.26 0.81 -0.95
N CYS A 105 -5.12 0.62 -1.61
CA CYS A 105 -4.96 -0.41 -2.63
C CYS A 105 -5.10 -1.84 -2.06
N PHE A 106 -4.59 -2.10 -0.86
CA PHE A 106 -4.73 -3.40 -0.21
C PHE A 106 -6.19 -3.66 0.17
N ALA A 107 -6.85 -2.71 0.83
CA ALA A 107 -8.25 -2.85 1.22
C ALA A 107 -9.15 -3.02 -0.01
N HIS A 108 -8.95 -2.21 -1.04
CA HIS A 108 -9.66 -2.29 -2.30
C HIS A 108 -9.50 -3.66 -2.98
N ALA A 109 -8.27 -4.13 -3.11
CA ALA A 109 -7.97 -5.41 -3.72
C ALA A 109 -8.58 -6.60 -2.94
N ILE A 110 -8.64 -6.52 -1.62
CA ILE A 110 -9.35 -7.50 -0.78
C ILE A 110 -10.86 -7.41 -1.06
N ASN A 111 -11.43 -6.22 -1.10
CA ASN A 111 -12.86 -5.98 -1.37
C ASN A 111 -13.29 -6.50 -2.75
N LYS A 112 -12.38 -6.50 -3.73
CA LYS A 112 -12.57 -7.04 -5.08
C LYS A 112 -12.22 -8.53 -5.21
N GLY A 113 -11.64 -9.15 -4.19
CA GLY A 113 -11.18 -10.54 -4.24
C GLY A 113 -9.94 -10.77 -5.09
N TRP A 114 -9.18 -9.72 -5.37
CA TRP A 114 -7.93 -9.83 -6.15
C TRP A 114 -6.78 -10.39 -5.32
N ILE A 115 -6.79 -10.16 -4.01
CA ILE A 115 -5.83 -10.69 -3.04
C ILE A 115 -6.56 -11.30 -1.83
N ASP A 116 -5.86 -12.17 -1.12
CA ASP A 116 -6.42 -12.88 0.03
C ASP A 116 -6.53 -12.00 1.29
N ALA A 117 -7.71 -11.97 1.89
CA ALA A 117 -7.99 -11.19 3.09
C ALA A 117 -7.21 -11.70 4.31
N MET A 118 -6.98 -13.02 4.43
CA MET A 118 -6.25 -13.61 5.55
C MET A 118 -4.79 -13.20 5.54
N ALA A 119 -4.17 -13.12 4.34
CA ALA A 119 -2.77 -12.74 4.19
C ALA A 119 -2.55 -11.22 4.31
N TYR A 120 -3.46 -10.43 3.74
CA TYR A 120 -3.22 -8.99 3.55
C TYR A 120 -4.14 -8.08 4.38
N GLY A 121 -5.19 -8.62 4.98
CA GLY A 121 -6.05 -7.86 5.89
C GLY A 121 -5.29 -7.28 7.08
N PRO A 122 -4.44 -8.05 7.78
CA PRO A 122 -3.61 -7.53 8.87
C PRO A 122 -2.67 -6.41 8.40
N VAL A 123 -2.10 -6.51 7.20
CA VAL A 123 -1.23 -5.48 6.61
C VAL A 123 -2.01 -4.17 6.38
N ALA A 124 -3.19 -4.26 5.76
CA ALA A 124 -4.07 -3.11 5.53
C ALA A 124 -4.50 -2.45 6.85
N GLN A 125 -4.86 -3.25 7.83
CA GLN A 125 -5.34 -2.74 9.13
C GLN A 125 -4.23 -2.09 9.95
N LEU A 126 -3.05 -2.70 10.01
CA LEU A 126 -1.91 -2.12 10.70
C LEU A 126 -1.49 -0.79 10.03
N GLY A 127 -1.48 -0.75 8.68
CA GLY A 127 -1.24 0.47 7.94
C GLY A 127 -2.29 1.56 8.18
N TRP A 128 -3.57 1.18 8.25
CA TRP A 128 -4.64 2.12 8.57
C TRP A 128 -4.50 2.68 9.99
N HIS A 129 -4.21 1.81 10.96
CA HIS A 129 -3.92 2.27 12.32
C HIS A 129 -2.77 3.29 12.34
N ALA A 130 -1.68 3.00 11.65
CA ALA A 130 -0.55 3.92 11.53
C ALA A 130 -0.98 5.27 10.92
N VAL A 131 -1.73 5.28 9.82
CA VAL A 131 -2.24 6.51 9.19
C VAL A 131 -3.10 7.33 10.15
N THR A 132 -3.98 6.69 10.93
CA THR A 132 -4.86 7.41 11.87
C THR A 132 -4.10 8.13 12.98
N THR A 133 -2.90 7.65 13.35
CA THR A 133 -2.04 8.34 14.33
C THR A 133 -1.46 9.65 13.79
N GLN A 134 -1.48 9.85 12.48
CA GLN A 134 -0.96 11.06 11.83
C GLN A 134 -2.05 12.10 11.54
N ILE A 135 -3.29 11.87 11.95
CA ILE A 135 -4.38 12.84 11.81
C ILE A 135 -4.49 13.60 13.13
N ASN A 136 -4.18 14.88 13.11
CA ASN A 136 -4.25 15.72 14.30
C ASN A 136 -5.69 16.19 14.61
N ALA A 137 -5.87 16.92 15.71
CA ALA A 137 -7.17 17.38 16.17
C ALA A 137 -7.87 18.36 15.19
N GLU A 138 -7.10 19.05 14.37
CA GLU A 138 -7.56 19.97 13.34
C GLU A 138 -7.91 19.23 12.00
N GLY A 139 -7.73 17.90 11.96
CA GLY A 139 -7.94 17.09 10.76
C GLY A 139 -6.81 17.21 9.72
N GLN A 140 -5.66 17.73 10.11
CA GLN A 140 -4.48 17.79 9.24
C GLN A 140 -3.73 16.45 9.26
N VAL A 141 -3.04 16.15 8.15
CA VAL A 141 -2.29 14.90 7.97
C VAL A 141 -0.80 15.18 8.09
N ASP A 142 -0.21 14.72 9.19
CA ASP A 142 1.22 14.82 9.46
C ASP A 142 2.04 13.76 8.69
N GLY A 143 3.36 13.94 8.64
CA GLY A 143 4.28 12.96 8.07
C GLY A 143 4.20 12.82 6.55
N THR A 144 3.54 13.75 5.85
CA THR A 144 3.41 13.73 4.39
C THR A 144 4.59 14.40 3.72
N CYS A 145 5.34 13.65 2.91
CA CYS A 145 6.42 14.17 2.07
C CYS A 145 5.88 15.19 1.05
N VAL A 146 6.53 16.33 0.93
CA VAL A 146 6.21 17.34 -0.08
C VAL A 146 6.36 16.81 -1.52
N GLY A 147 5.93 17.59 -2.51
CA GLY A 147 6.13 17.27 -3.93
C GLY A 147 7.59 16.92 -4.21
N THR A 148 7.83 15.78 -4.86
CA THR A 148 9.17 15.21 -5.02
C THR A 148 9.41 14.84 -6.47
N GLY A 149 10.45 15.38 -7.05
CA GLY A 149 10.97 14.96 -8.34
C GLY A 149 11.87 13.73 -8.24
N MET A 150 12.49 13.39 -9.36
CA MET A 150 13.46 12.31 -9.46
C MET A 150 14.88 12.86 -9.25
N ALA A 151 15.71 12.14 -8.50
CA ALA A 151 17.12 12.51 -8.30
C ALA A 151 18.01 11.26 -8.32
N PHE A 152 19.31 11.48 -8.58
CA PHE A 152 20.35 10.45 -8.60
C PHE A 152 21.05 10.28 -7.25
N ASP A 153 20.79 11.19 -6.31
CA ASP A 153 21.40 11.21 -4.98
C ASP A 153 20.42 10.69 -3.92
N PRO A 154 20.78 9.70 -3.10
CA PRO A 154 19.93 9.22 -2.01
C PRO A 154 19.61 10.33 -0.99
N ALA A 155 20.52 11.26 -0.71
CA ALA A 155 20.31 12.36 0.23
C ALA A 155 19.09 13.21 -0.15
N PHE A 156 18.82 13.38 -1.45
CA PHE A 156 17.60 14.04 -1.92
C PHE A 156 16.33 13.42 -1.36
N TYR A 157 16.23 12.10 -1.28
CA TYR A 157 15.06 11.40 -0.75
C TYR A 157 15.04 11.41 0.78
N TYR A 158 16.18 11.19 1.43
CA TYR A 158 16.27 11.15 2.90
C TYR A 158 15.92 12.49 3.54
N TYR A 159 16.27 13.60 2.89
CA TYR A 159 16.06 14.94 3.43
C TYR A 159 14.87 15.69 2.81
N ARG A 160 14.00 15.00 2.05
CA ARG A 160 12.76 15.63 1.61
C ARG A 160 11.92 16.03 2.83
N PRO A 161 11.50 17.29 2.93
CA PRO A 161 10.70 17.74 4.06
C PRO A 161 9.31 17.10 4.04
N VAL A 162 8.71 16.96 5.21
CA VAL A 162 7.30 16.64 5.42
C VAL A 162 6.55 17.92 5.76
N ASN A 163 5.26 17.99 5.40
CA ASN A 163 4.46 19.19 5.65
C ASN A 163 2.98 18.82 5.74
N VAL A 164 2.29 19.31 6.76
CA VAL A 164 0.84 19.13 6.96
C VAL A 164 -0.01 19.73 5.83
N TYR A 165 0.52 20.69 5.08
CA TYR A 165 -0.16 21.26 3.91
C TYR A 165 0.17 20.54 2.59
N ALA A 166 0.93 19.44 2.64
CA ALA A 166 1.22 18.65 1.46
C ALA A 166 -0.05 17.96 0.96
N ALA A 167 -0.55 18.36 -0.21
CA ALA A 167 -1.83 17.90 -0.77
C ALA A 167 -1.89 16.37 -0.96
N HIS A 168 -0.76 15.71 -1.13
CA HIS A 168 -0.65 14.26 -1.32
C HIS A 168 -1.09 13.41 -0.11
N GLY A 169 -1.23 14.01 1.09
CA GLY A 169 -1.71 13.30 2.28
C GLY A 169 -3.22 13.12 2.28
N TYR A 170 -3.97 14.16 1.94
CA TYR A 170 -5.41 14.22 2.18
C TYR A 170 -6.23 13.25 1.31
N GLY A 171 -6.02 13.27 -0.01
CA GLY A 171 -6.74 12.38 -0.94
C GLY A 171 -6.55 10.90 -0.59
N PRO A 172 -5.30 10.42 -0.49
CA PRO A 172 -5.04 9.04 -0.12
C PRO A 172 -5.63 8.62 1.23
N VAL A 173 -5.60 9.48 2.25
CA VAL A 173 -6.18 9.18 3.57
C VAL A 173 -7.70 9.02 3.47
N LEU A 174 -8.39 9.88 2.72
CA LEU A 174 -9.82 9.77 2.50
C LEU A 174 -10.19 8.49 1.74
N TRP A 175 -9.44 8.14 0.70
CA TRP A 175 -9.62 6.90 -0.05
C TRP A 175 -9.38 5.66 0.82
N ALA A 176 -8.29 5.67 1.58
CA ALA A 176 -7.97 4.58 2.51
C ALA A 176 -9.08 4.37 3.53
N GLY A 177 -9.58 5.45 4.16
CA GLY A 177 -10.66 5.38 5.12
C GLY A 177 -11.95 4.83 4.51
N ALA A 178 -12.33 5.28 3.31
CA ALA A 178 -13.52 4.78 2.62
C ALA A 178 -13.41 3.28 2.30
N GLU A 179 -12.27 2.81 1.80
CA GLU A 179 -12.08 1.38 1.50
C GLU A 179 -11.93 0.51 2.75
N MET A 180 -11.35 1.04 3.82
CA MET A 180 -11.33 0.34 5.11
C MET A 180 -12.74 0.17 5.69
N ILE A 181 -13.60 1.18 5.59
CA ILE A 181 -15.02 1.05 5.97
C ILE A 181 -15.69 -0.04 5.14
N ASN A 182 -15.47 -0.06 3.82
CA ASN A 182 -15.99 -1.11 2.95
C ASN A 182 -15.49 -2.50 3.34
N LEU A 183 -14.20 -2.63 3.64
CA LEU A 183 -13.59 -3.88 4.07
C LEU A 183 -14.23 -4.39 5.36
N LEU A 184 -14.32 -3.53 6.37
CA LEU A 184 -14.85 -3.89 7.69
C LEU A 184 -16.36 -4.16 7.68
N ASN A 185 -17.10 -3.60 6.72
CA ASN A 185 -18.51 -3.94 6.50
C ASN A 185 -18.72 -5.30 5.82
N LYS A 186 -17.76 -5.75 5.01
CA LYS A 186 -17.85 -7.02 4.27
C LYS A 186 -17.18 -8.17 5.00
N GLN A 187 -16.16 -7.87 5.76
CA GLN A 187 -15.35 -8.85 6.48
C GLN A 187 -15.02 -8.29 7.87
N HIS A 188 -15.11 -9.12 8.87
CA HIS A 188 -14.75 -8.73 10.23
C HIS A 188 -13.53 -9.53 10.69
N PRO A 189 -12.56 -8.89 11.34
CA PRO A 189 -11.44 -9.60 11.94
C PRO A 189 -11.92 -10.32 13.21
N LYS A 190 -11.44 -11.55 13.40
CA LYS A 190 -11.48 -12.27 14.69
C LYS A 190 -10.07 -12.51 15.15
N MET A 191 -9.83 -12.30 16.43
CA MET A 191 -8.54 -12.52 17.05
C MET A 191 -8.59 -13.78 17.89
N ASN A 192 -7.59 -14.64 17.74
CA ASN A 192 -7.36 -15.77 18.63
C ASN A 192 -5.93 -15.69 19.20
N ASP A 193 -5.50 -16.71 19.93
CA ASP A 193 -4.19 -16.74 20.58
C ASP A 193 -2.98 -16.68 19.60
N SER A 194 -3.24 -16.84 18.31
CA SER A 194 -2.17 -16.99 17.30
C SER A 194 -2.25 -15.98 16.17
N ALA A 195 -3.44 -15.44 15.85
CA ALA A 195 -3.62 -14.63 14.63
C ALA A 195 -4.86 -13.74 14.67
N VAL A 196 -4.85 -12.73 13.81
CA VAL A 196 -6.05 -12.02 13.37
C VAL A 196 -6.54 -12.67 12.08
N GLN A 197 -7.78 -13.11 12.08
CA GLN A 197 -8.42 -13.75 10.93
C GLN A 197 -9.58 -12.90 10.43
N TYR A 198 -9.77 -12.84 9.11
CA TYR A 198 -10.84 -12.09 8.47
C TYR A 198 -11.92 -13.03 7.96
N TYR A 199 -13.15 -12.79 8.38
CA TYR A 199 -14.33 -13.57 7.99
C TYR A 199 -15.29 -12.71 7.20
N ARG A 200 -15.96 -13.28 6.21
CA ARG A 200 -17.05 -12.57 5.51
C ARG A 200 -18.17 -12.27 6.48
N THR A 201 -18.68 -11.06 6.43
CA THR A 201 -19.84 -10.63 7.20
C THR A 201 -21.07 -10.85 6.33
N GLU A 202 -21.94 -11.76 6.73
CA GLU A 202 -23.19 -12.05 6.03
C GLU A 202 -24.27 -11.00 6.35
N GLN A 203 -24.15 -10.34 7.50
CA GLN A 203 -25.07 -9.30 7.95
C GLN A 203 -24.32 -8.05 8.41
N LYS A 204 -24.91 -6.89 8.18
CA LYS A 204 -24.43 -5.64 8.78
C LYS A 204 -24.67 -5.72 10.28
N THR A 205 -23.63 -5.72 11.06
CA THR A 205 -23.70 -5.71 12.52
C THR A 205 -23.20 -4.35 13.04
N SER A 206 -23.78 -3.90 14.15
CA SER A 206 -23.28 -2.75 14.92
C SER A 206 -22.26 -3.16 15.98
N GLU A 207 -21.90 -4.43 16.01
CA GLU A 207 -20.95 -4.97 16.99
C GLU A 207 -19.53 -4.47 16.70
N PRO A 208 -18.66 -4.43 17.73
CA PRO A 208 -17.28 -4.04 17.55
C PRO A 208 -16.56 -4.89 16.51
N ILE A 209 -15.67 -4.27 15.75
CA ILE A 209 -14.92 -4.91 14.66
C ILE A 209 -14.05 -6.06 15.18
N PHE A 210 -13.60 -5.98 16.41
CA PHE A 210 -12.81 -7.00 17.07
C PHE A 210 -13.66 -7.78 18.06
N HIS A 211 -13.85 -9.06 17.82
CA HIS A 211 -14.38 -9.99 18.80
C HIS A 211 -13.21 -10.80 19.39
N VAL A 212 -13.03 -10.70 20.68
CA VAL A 212 -12.29 -11.73 21.41
C VAL A 212 -13.17 -12.98 21.36
N MET A 213 -12.69 -14.05 20.74
CA MET A 213 -13.37 -15.34 20.86
C MET A 213 -13.29 -15.72 22.34
N ASP A 214 -14.40 -15.55 23.05
CA ASP A 214 -14.54 -16.18 24.35
C ASP A 214 -14.30 -17.68 24.11
N GLY A 215 -13.22 -18.18 24.72
CA GLY A 215 -12.96 -19.61 24.66
C GLY A 215 -14.24 -20.31 25.05
N GLU A 216 -14.69 -21.27 24.24
CA GLU A 216 -15.80 -22.13 24.59
C GLU A 216 -15.51 -22.68 25.98
N THR A 217 -16.10 -22.07 26.98
CA THR A 217 -16.24 -22.70 28.29
C THR A 217 -17.13 -23.90 28.10
N LYS A 218 -16.50 -25.07 28.05
CA LYS A 218 -17.19 -26.35 28.18
C LYS A 218 -17.87 -26.45 29.52
#